data_6c8f4ad4bac52e22004d0c494e2fda4d
#
_entry.id   6c8f4ad4bac52e22004d0c494e2fda4d
#
_cell.length_a   1.000
_cell.length_b   1.000
_cell.length_c   1.000
_cell.angle_alpha   90.00
_cell.angle_beta   90.00
_cell.angle_gamma   90.00
#
_symmetry.space_group_name_H-M   'P 1'
#
loop_
_entity.id
_entity.type
_entity.pdbx_description
1 polymer ?
#
loop_
_entity_poly.entity_id
_entity_poly.type
_entity_poly.pdbx_seq_one_letter_code
_entity_poly.pdbx_strand_id
1 'polypeptide(L)'
;AGLSAKPHFSAAFDLPGEKVKTRMIEKRLAGGKMRMLDAVDYFNPTGGEAGLGLIRGRQAVDPNAWYFKAHFYQDPVQPGSLGLDALAQLLARAILLKGLDEGMSDPHFETIATGAPFKWSYRGQVTPDKKEVVTVMEIVSIEKRDKGWLVTARGSLWRDGLRVYEVGPYSLALVDKG
;
A
#
# COMPACT_ATOMS: atom_id res chain seq x y z
N ALA A 1 1.46 17.69 -15.31
CA ALA A 1 0.17 18.03 -14.71
C ALA A 1 -0.18 16.89 -13.75
N GLY A 2 -0.25 17.18 -12.44
CA GLY A 2 -0.60 16.19 -11.43
C GLY A 2 -2.04 15.69 -11.58
N LEU A 3 -2.35 14.51 -11.03
CA LEU A 3 -3.71 14.01 -10.94
C LEU A 3 -4.52 14.96 -10.06
N SER A 4 -5.74 15.37 -10.49
CA SER A 4 -6.58 16.19 -9.63
C SER A 4 -6.88 15.46 -8.33
N ALA A 5 -6.68 16.12 -7.19
CA ALA A 5 -6.96 15.52 -5.90
C ALA A 5 -8.47 15.32 -5.73
N LYS A 6 -8.93 14.09 -5.53
CA LYS A 6 -10.25 13.88 -4.96
C LYS A 6 -10.20 14.24 -3.47
N PRO A 7 -11.19 14.98 -2.93
CA PRO A 7 -11.11 15.58 -1.58
C PRO A 7 -10.71 14.64 -0.43
N HIS A 8 -11.21 13.41 -0.43
CA HIS A 8 -10.93 12.46 0.66
C HIS A 8 -9.51 11.87 0.65
N PHE A 9 -8.84 11.81 -0.50
CA PHE A 9 -7.43 11.36 -0.55
C PHE A 9 -6.47 12.45 -0.05
N SER A 10 -6.75 13.73 -0.34
CA SER A 10 -5.96 14.83 0.21
C SER A 10 -6.16 14.96 1.72
N ALA A 11 -7.38 14.80 2.23
CA ALA A 11 -7.66 14.82 3.66
C ALA A 11 -6.90 13.72 4.43
N ALA A 12 -6.75 12.51 3.86
CA ALA A 12 -5.97 11.44 4.49
C ALA A 12 -4.46 11.73 4.55
N PHE A 13 -3.92 12.49 3.59
CA PHE A 13 -2.52 12.91 3.60
C PHE A 13 -2.22 13.86 4.77
N ASP A 14 -3.13 14.78 5.07
CA ASP A 14 -2.96 15.84 6.08
C ASP A 14 -3.36 15.42 7.50
N LEU A 15 -3.89 14.21 7.71
CA LEU A 15 -4.26 13.74 9.03
C LEU A 15 -3.02 13.60 9.95
N PRO A 16 -3.14 13.97 11.24
CA PRO A 16 -2.06 13.74 12.20
C PRO A 16 -1.76 12.26 12.30
N GLY A 17 -0.47 11.91 12.17
CA GLY A 17 -0.03 10.53 12.22
C GLY A 17 0.51 10.16 13.58
N GLU A 18 0.18 8.95 14.04
CA GLU A 18 0.84 8.28 15.16
C GLU A 18 1.31 6.90 14.72
N LYS A 19 2.37 6.37 15.37
CA LYS A 19 2.83 5.01 15.06
C LYS A 19 1.77 4.00 15.45
N VAL A 20 1.21 3.33 14.46
CA VAL A 20 0.31 2.20 14.66
C VAL A 20 1.14 0.97 15.04
N LYS A 21 0.92 0.42 16.24
CA LYS A 21 1.54 -0.84 16.64
C LYS A 21 0.93 -1.96 15.78
N THR A 22 1.70 -2.47 14.84
CA THR A 22 1.34 -3.68 14.10
C THR A 22 1.54 -4.91 14.99
N ARG A 23 0.56 -5.81 15.05
CA ARG A 23 0.74 -7.15 15.63
C ARG A 23 1.90 -7.84 14.90
N MET A 24 2.63 -8.71 15.60
CA MET A 24 3.80 -9.47 15.11
C MET A 24 3.49 -10.45 13.96
N ILE A 25 2.75 -10.01 12.94
CA ILE A 25 2.47 -10.77 11.71
C ILE A 25 3.46 -10.38 10.59
N GLU A 26 4.58 -9.76 10.96
CA GLU A 26 5.65 -9.37 10.04
C GLU A 26 6.23 -10.52 9.22
N LYS A 27 6.07 -11.76 9.69
CA LYS A 27 6.58 -12.96 9.00
C LYS A 27 5.96 -13.23 7.63
N ARG A 28 4.80 -12.61 7.31
CA ARG A 28 4.06 -12.82 6.05
C ARG A 28 4.05 -11.59 5.15
N LEU A 29 4.69 -10.52 5.57
CA LEU A 29 4.88 -9.30 4.78
C LEU A 29 6.28 -9.25 4.19
N ALA A 30 6.43 -8.54 3.08
CA ALA A 30 7.73 -8.33 2.47
C ALA A 30 8.71 -7.70 3.46
N GLY A 31 9.92 -8.26 3.54
CA GLY A 31 10.99 -7.82 4.43
C GLY A 31 12.30 -7.55 3.69
N GLY A 32 13.33 -7.16 4.44
CA GLY A 32 14.64 -6.87 3.90
C GLY A 32 14.60 -5.82 2.79
N LYS A 33 15.26 -6.09 1.66
CA LYS A 33 15.35 -5.18 0.52
C LYS A 33 14.02 -4.93 -0.19
N MET A 34 13.03 -5.79 0.00
CA MET A 34 11.69 -5.66 -0.61
C MET A 34 10.69 -4.95 0.29
N ARG A 35 11.09 -4.51 1.48
CA ARG A 35 10.22 -3.71 2.34
C ARG A 35 10.11 -2.29 1.79
N MET A 36 8.92 -1.93 1.33
CA MET A 36 8.61 -0.63 0.72
C MET A 36 7.83 0.31 1.68
N LEU A 37 7.80 -0.01 2.96
CA LEU A 37 7.19 0.80 4.02
C LEU A 37 8.05 0.76 5.28
N ASP A 38 8.39 1.93 5.84
CA ASP A 38 9.07 2.04 7.12
C ASP A 38 8.09 2.01 8.29
N ALA A 39 6.93 2.66 8.12
CA ALA A 39 5.91 2.75 9.14
C ALA A 39 4.50 2.86 8.56
N VAL A 40 3.53 2.39 9.33
CA VAL A 40 2.13 2.81 9.24
C VAL A 40 1.93 3.89 10.29
N ASP A 41 1.56 5.09 9.89
CA ASP A 41 1.41 6.24 10.75
C ASP A 41 -0.04 6.73 10.91
N TYR A 42 -0.97 6.07 10.23
CA TYR A 42 -2.40 6.29 10.40
C TYR A 42 -3.19 5.03 10.03
N PHE A 43 -4.14 4.67 10.86
CA PHE A 43 -5.14 3.64 10.56
C PHE A 43 -6.47 3.95 11.25
N ASN A 44 -7.52 4.05 10.46
CA ASN A 44 -8.90 4.13 10.94
C ASN A 44 -9.68 2.94 10.37
N PRO A 45 -10.06 1.94 11.19
CA PRO A 45 -10.73 0.71 10.72
C PRO A 45 -12.12 0.94 10.12
N THR A 46 -12.74 2.08 10.41
CA THR A 46 -14.05 2.51 9.88
C THR A 46 -13.94 3.76 9.01
N GLY A 47 -12.71 4.18 8.66
CA GLY A 47 -12.45 5.32 7.78
C GLY A 47 -12.73 5.03 6.32
N GLY A 48 -12.66 6.09 5.51
CA GLY A 48 -12.93 6.03 4.08
C GLY A 48 -14.40 6.21 3.73
N GLU A 49 -14.70 6.36 2.44
CA GLU A 49 -16.05 6.59 1.95
C GLU A 49 -16.97 5.39 2.18
N ALA A 50 -16.44 4.18 2.09
CA ALA A 50 -17.18 2.94 2.35
C ALA A 50 -17.25 2.59 3.86
N GLY A 51 -16.56 3.31 4.74
CA GLY A 51 -16.49 2.99 6.17
C GLY A 51 -15.78 1.68 6.50
N LEU A 52 -14.94 1.17 5.58
CA LEU A 52 -14.34 -0.15 5.70
C LEU A 52 -12.86 -0.14 6.09
N GLY A 53 -12.22 1.03 6.04
CA GLY A 53 -10.84 1.22 6.47
C GLY A 53 -10.07 2.21 5.62
N LEU A 54 -9.28 3.05 6.29
CA LEU A 54 -8.37 4.01 5.70
C LEU A 54 -7.03 3.89 6.40
N ILE A 55 -5.95 3.74 5.63
CA ILE A 55 -4.60 3.53 6.14
C ILE A 55 -3.60 4.39 5.38
N ARG A 56 -2.56 4.87 6.09
CA ARG A 56 -1.44 5.60 5.53
C ARG A 56 -0.12 5.00 6.00
N GLY A 57 0.81 4.89 5.06
CA GLY A 57 2.18 4.44 5.33
C GLY A 57 3.21 5.43 4.80
N ARG A 58 4.42 5.38 5.38
CA ARG A 58 5.54 6.22 5.02
C ARG A 58 6.80 5.40 4.78
N GLN A 59 7.63 5.90 3.87
CA GLN A 59 8.97 5.41 3.59
C GLN A 59 9.90 6.59 3.35
N ALA A 60 11.03 6.63 4.04
CA ALA A 60 12.13 7.54 3.70
C ALA A 60 12.79 7.06 2.41
N VAL A 61 13.12 7.97 1.52
CA VAL A 61 13.89 7.63 0.31
C VAL A 61 15.36 7.53 0.70
N ASP A 62 15.91 6.31 0.64
CA ASP A 62 17.35 6.09 0.75
C ASP A 62 17.99 6.30 -0.62
N PRO A 63 18.83 7.34 -0.82
CA PRO A 63 19.48 7.60 -2.11
C PRO A 63 20.43 6.47 -2.54
N ASN A 64 20.83 5.59 -1.62
CA ASN A 64 21.68 4.43 -1.88
C ASN A 64 20.90 3.13 -2.08
N ALA A 65 19.55 3.19 -2.09
CA ALA A 65 18.73 2.00 -2.30
C ALA A 65 19.12 1.26 -3.56
N TRP A 66 19.15 -0.07 -3.47
CA TRP A 66 19.64 -0.96 -4.51
C TRP A 66 18.98 -0.75 -5.87
N TYR A 67 17.71 -0.40 -5.90
CA TYR A 67 16.94 -0.23 -7.14
C TYR A 67 17.36 1.00 -7.95
N PHE A 68 17.92 2.04 -7.34
CA PHE A 68 18.43 3.20 -8.08
C PHE A 68 19.65 2.86 -8.94
N LYS A 69 20.39 1.79 -8.59
CA LYS A 69 21.53 1.30 -9.38
C LYS A 69 21.13 0.21 -10.37
N ALA A 70 20.05 -0.53 -10.08
CA ALA A 70 19.70 -1.74 -10.81
C ALA A 70 18.62 -1.54 -11.88
N HIS A 71 17.79 -0.48 -11.77
CA HIS A 71 16.60 -0.33 -12.62
C HIS A 71 16.96 0.12 -14.05
N PHE A 72 17.62 1.26 -14.20
CA PHE A 72 18.06 1.76 -15.48
C PHE A 72 19.52 2.21 -15.45
N TYR A 73 20.21 2.06 -16.60
CA TYR A 73 21.58 2.53 -16.74
C TYR A 73 21.60 4.07 -16.76
N GLN A 74 22.36 4.67 -15.84
CA GLN A 74 22.51 6.14 -15.70
C GLN A 74 21.22 6.95 -15.51
N ASP A 75 20.11 6.29 -15.18
CA ASP A 75 18.83 6.95 -14.85
C ASP A 75 18.29 6.39 -13.52
N PRO A 76 18.73 6.95 -12.37
CA PRO A 76 18.42 6.41 -11.04
C PRO A 76 16.99 6.74 -10.64
N VAL A 77 16.07 5.87 -11.00
CA VAL A 77 14.65 5.97 -10.63
C VAL A 77 14.18 4.69 -9.93
N GLN A 78 13.27 4.84 -8.97
CA GLN A 78 12.59 3.70 -8.37
C GLN A 78 11.69 3.04 -9.42
N PRO A 79 11.73 1.70 -9.58
CA PRO A 79 10.75 0.98 -10.41
C PRO A 79 9.32 1.33 -10.01
N GLY A 80 8.48 1.64 -11.00
CA GLY A 80 7.07 1.91 -10.75
C GLY A 80 6.35 0.76 -10.04
N SER A 81 6.77 -0.47 -10.33
CA SER A 81 6.29 -1.70 -9.67
C SER A 81 6.58 -1.73 -8.17
N LEU A 82 7.70 -1.17 -7.69
CA LEU A 82 7.99 -1.09 -6.25
C LEU A 82 7.08 -0.08 -5.54
N GLY A 83 6.69 1.00 -6.21
CA GLY A 83 5.66 1.91 -5.68
C GLY A 83 4.28 1.25 -5.60
N LEU A 84 3.95 0.40 -6.58
CA LEU A 84 2.75 -0.41 -6.54
C LEU A 84 2.81 -1.46 -5.42
N ASP A 85 3.97 -2.09 -5.22
CA ASP A 85 4.21 -3.04 -4.13
C ASP A 85 4.10 -2.37 -2.75
N ALA A 86 4.53 -1.11 -2.62
CA ALA A 86 4.30 -0.33 -1.39
C ALA A 86 2.81 -0.20 -1.04
N LEU A 87 1.96 0.03 -2.04
CA LEU A 87 0.50 0.07 -1.86
C LEU A 87 -0.07 -1.30 -1.50
N ALA A 88 0.45 -2.38 -2.11
CA ALA A 88 0.10 -3.76 -1.78
C ALA A 88 0.46 -4.10 -0.33
N GLN A 89 1.67 -3.77 0.09
CA GLN A 89 2.13 -3.98 1.48
C GLN A 89 1.28 -3.19 2.47
N LEU A 90 0.88 -1.97 2.13
CA LEU A 90 0.02 -1.15 2.97
C LEU A 90 -1.39 -1.76 3.11
N LEU A 91 -1.99 -2.22 2.01
CA LEU A 91 -3.28 -2.90 2.03
C LEU A 91 -3.23 -4.21 2.84
N ALA A 92 -2.17 -5.00 2.67
CA ALA A 92 -1.96 -6.21 3.47
C ALA A 92 -1.90 -5.89 4.98
N ARG A 93 -1.22 -4.81 5.36
CA ARG A 93 -1.21 -4.34 6.76
C ARG A 93 -2.59 -3.92 7.25
N ALA A 94 -3.40 -3.24 6.42
CA ALA A 94 -4.77 -2.88 6.78
C ALA A 94 -5.64 -4.13 7.03
N ILE A 95 -5.50 -5.16 6.20
CA ILE A 95 -6.20 -6.45 6.33
C ILE A 95 -5.86 -7.11 7.67
N LEU A 96 -4.57 -7.15 8.04
CA LEU A 96 -4.12 -7.72 9.30
C LEU A 96 -4.55 -6.88 10.52
N LEU A 97 -4.50 -5.54 10.41
CA LEU A 97 -4.98 -4.65 11.48
C LEU A 97 -6.48 -4.74 11.70
N LYS A 98 -7.24 -5.18 10.70
CA LYS A 98 -8.68 -5.50 10.82
C LYS A 98 -8.94 -6.89 11.41
N GLY A 99 -7.91 -7.72 11.61
CA GLY A 99 -8.05 -9.08 12.14
C GLY A 99 -8.66 -10.07 11.15
N LEU A 100 -8.61 -9.82 9.83
CA LEU A 100 -9.19 -10.72 8.84
C LEU A 100 -8.46 -12.07 8.72
N ASP A 101 -7.26 -12.18 9.30
CA ASP A 101 -6.48 -13.41 9.42
C ASP A 101 -6.83 -14.25 10.67
N GLU A 102 -7.67 -13.73 11.56
CA GLU A 102 -8.03 -14.42 12.80
C GLU A 102 -8.76 -15.72 12.51
N GLY A 103 -8.29 -16.80 13.14
CA GLY A 103 -8.83 -18.15 12.95
C GLY A 103 -8.31 -18.89 11.71
N MET A 104 -7.44 -18.29 10.91
CA MET A 104 -6.75 -18.97 9.81
C MET A 104 -5.54 -19.75 10.35
N SER A 105 -5.33 -20.95 9.83
CA SER A 105 -4.20 -21.81 10.22
C SER A 105 -2.90 -21.45 9.48
N ASP A 106 -3.01 -21.11 8.19
CA ASP A 106 -1.88 -20.73 7.34
C ASP A 106 -2.23 -19.62 6.35
N PRO A 107 -2.47 -18.35 6.83
CA PRO A 107 -2.89 -17.24 5.99
C PRO A 107 -1.78 -16.77 5.05
N HIS A 108 -2.10 -16.60 3.77
CA HIS A 108 -1.22 -16.12 2.72
C HIS A 108 -1.88 -15.01 1.91
N PHE A 109 -1.07 -14.05 1.45
CA PHE A 109 -1.53 -13.00 0.54
C PHE A 109 -1.27 -13.38 -0.92
N GLU A 110 -2.28 -13.17 -1.77
CA GLU A 110 -2.13 -13.02 -3.21
C GLU A 110 -2.18 -11.54 -3.52
N THR A 111 -1.02 -10.96 -3.84
CA THR A 111 -0.82 -9.51 -3.91
C THR A 111 -1.48 -8.83 -5.11
N ILE A 112 -1.86 -9.61 -6.12
CA ILE A 112 -2.75 -9.21 -7.20
C ILE A 112 -3.74 -10.35 -7.37
N ALA A 113 -4.98 -10.15 -6.93
CA ALA A 113 -5.99 -11.18 -6.97
C ALA A 113 -6.35 -11.54 -8.42
N THR A 114 -6.19 -12.82 -8.77
CA THR A 114 -6.51 -13.32 -10.12
C THR A 114 -7.99 -13.11 -10.43
N GLY A 115 -8.30 -12.62 -11.64
CA GLY A 115 -9.65 -12.36 -12.10
C GLY A 115 -10.31 -11.11 -11.55
N ALA A 116 -9.66 -10.37 -10.65
CA ALA A 116 -10.15 -9.09 -10.17
C ALA A 116 -9.70 -7.93 -11.08
N PRO A 117 -10.52 -6.90 -11.28
CA PRO A 117 -10.13 -5.75 -12.07
C PRO A 117 -9.00 -4.97 -11.39
N PHE A 118 -8.09 -4.45 -12.22
CA PHE A 118 -6.94 -3.66 -11.77
C PHE A 118 -6.76 -2.43 -12.66
N LYS A 119 -6.61 -1.26 -12.04
CA LYS A 119 -6.29 -0.01 -12.74
C LYS A 119 -5.22 0.76 -11.98
N TRP A 120 -4.20 1.19 -12.70
CA TRP A 120 -3.09 1.96 -12.18
C TRP A 120 -2.73 3.12 -13.12
N SER A 121 -2.58 4.32 -12.55
CA SER A 121 -2.10 5.51 -13.24
C SER A 121 -0.79 5.95 -12.62
N TYR A 122 0.23 6.07 -13.45
CA TYR A 122 1.59 6.50 -13.10
C TYR A 122 1.87 7.88 -13.74
N ARG A 123 2.19 8.88 -12.92
CA ARG A 123 2.36 10.27 -13.36
C ARG A 123 3.65 10.94 -12.87
N GLY A 124 4.55 10.22 -12.23
CA GLY A 124 5.80 10.78 -11.77
C GLY A 124 6.71 9.76 -11.11
N GLN A 125 7.99 10.03 -11.14
CA GLN A 125 9.06 9.16 -10.68
C GLN A 125 9.45 9.48 -9.23
N VAL A 126 9.99 8.49 -8.53
CA VAL A 126 10.74 8.66 -7.28
C VAL A 126 12.22 8.55 -7.61
N THR A 127 12.96 9.61 -7.36
CA THR A 127 14.39 9.75 -7.66
C THR A 127 15.20 9.91 -6.36
N PRO A 128 16.53 9.68 -6.33
CA PRO A 128 17.34 9.70 -5.10
C PRO A 128 17.38 11.04 -4.36
N ASP A 129 17.02 12.14 -5.04
CA ASP A 129 16.95 13.49 -4.45
C ASP A 129 15.66 13.75 -3.65
N LYS A 130 14.72 12.81 -3.67
CA LYS A 130 13.47 12.92 -2.90
C LYS A 130 13.67 12.50 -1.44
N LYS A 131 12.78 12.98 -0.57
CA LYS A 131 12.89 12.76 0.88
C LYS A 131 12.02 11.62 1.35
N GLU A 132 10.75 11.61 0.91
CA GLU A 132 9.79 10.62 1.39
C GLU A 132 8.79 10.20 0.32
N VAL A 133 8.29 8.98 0.52
CA VAL A 133 7.12 8.44 -0.14
C VAL A 133 6.03 8.21 0.91
N VAL A 134 4.83 8.71 0.63
CA VAL A 134 3.64 8.47 1.44
C VAL A 134 2.65 7.67 0.60
N THR A 135 2.13 6.59 1.17
CA THR A 135 1.11 5.75 0.55
C THR A 135 -0.19 5.85 1.35
N VAL A 136 -1.31 5.90 0.65
CA VAL A 136 -2.64 5.91 1.25
C VAL A 136 -3.49 4.84 0.56
N MET A 137 -4.17 4.00 1.34
CA MET A 137 -5.13 3.02 0.83
C MET A 137 -6.46 3.14 1.58
N GLU A 138 -7.55 3.03 0.83
CA GLU A 138 -8.92 3.01 1.32
C GLU A 138 -9.59 1.72 0.85
N ILE A 139 -10.11 0.94 1.81
CA ILE A 139 -10.84 -0.29 1.51
C ILE A 139 -12.25 0.08 1.02
N VAL A 140 -12.64 -0.45 -0.14
CA VAL A 140 -13.95 -0.21 -0.76
C VAL A 140 -14.86 -1.43 -0.71
N SER A 141 -14.32 -2.65 -0.61
CA SER A 141 -15.10 -3.86 -0.33
C SER A 141 -14.28 -4.93 0.39
N ILE A 142 -14.96 -5.75 1.17
CA ILE A 142 -14.43 -6.95 1.82
C ILE A 142 -15.41 -8.07 1.55
N GLU A 143 -14.98 -9.06 0.77
CA GLU A 143 -15.81 -10.18 0.36
C GLU A 143 -15.28 -11.48 0.95
N LYS A 144 -16.16 -12.25 1.61
CA LYS A 144 -15.84 -13.60 2.08
C LYS A 144 -15.69 -14.54 0.89
N ARG A 145 -14.66 -15.36 0.90
CA ARG A 145 -14.41 -16.47 -0.05
C ARG A 145 -14.35 -17.77 0.71
N ASP A 146 -14.38 -18.90 0.00
CA ASP A 146 -14.39 -20.25 0.63
C ASP A 146 -13.23 -20.44 1.61
N LYS A 147 -12.03 -19.99 1.24
CA LYS A 147 -10.81 -20.13 2.05
C LYS A 147 -10.19 -18.78 2.44
N GLY A 148 -11.00 -17.73 2.64
CA GLY A 148 -10.43 -16.46 3.05
C GLY A 148 -11.25 -15.24 2.65
N TRP A 149 -10.57 -14.20 2.17
CA TRP A 149 -11.15 -12.90 1.88
C TRP A 149 -10.60 -12.32 0.58
N LEU A 150 -11.45 -11.66 -0.19
CA LEU A 150 -11.05 -10.74 -1.24
C LEU A 150 -11.28 -9.32 -0.73
N VAL A 151 -10.22 -8.53 -0.67
CA VAL A 151 -10.29 -7.13 -0.21
C VAL A 151 -9.93 -6.22 -1.38
N THR A 152 -10.88 -5.40 -1.78
CA THR A 152 -10.70 -4.41 -2.84
C THR A 152 -10.50 -3.03 -2.24
N ALA A 153 -9.56 -2.30 -2.78
CA ALA A 153 -9.19 -0.97 -2.31
C ALA A 153 -8.93 -0.02 -3.49
N ARG A 154 -8.84 1.25 -3.17
CA ARG A 154 -8.27 2.31 -4.00
C ARG A 154 -7.19 3.02 -3.22
N GLY A 155 -6.22 3.61 -3.90
CA GLY A 155 -5.11 4.25 -3.20
C GLY A 155 -4.34 5.23 -4.03
N SER A 156 -3.36 5.83 -3.38
CA SER A 156 -2.46 6.80 -3.99
C SER A 156 -1.07 6.74 -3.37
N LEU A 157 -0.07 7.09 -4.16
CA LEU A 157 1.30 7.28 -3.70
C LEU A 157 1.71 8.73 -3.98
N TRP A 158 2.34 9.32 -2.98
CA TRP A 158 2.79 10.70 -2.95
C TRP A 158 4.30 10.73 -2.77
N ARG A 159 4.97 11.63 -3.46
CA ARG A 159 6.39 11.90 -3.36
C ARG A 159 6.57 13.36 -2.95
N ASP A 160 7.14 13.62 -1.78
CA ASP A 160 7.35 14.98 -1.25
C ASP A 160 6.08 15.85 -1.37
N GLY A 161 4.90 15.30 -1.01
CA GLY A 161 3.61 16.01 -1.08
C GLY A 161 2.96 16.06 -2.47
N LEU A 162 3.61 15.58 -3.53
CA LEU A 162 3.03 15.49 -4.87
C LEU A 162 2.48 14.09 -5.13
N ARG A 163 1.18 13.96 -5.44
CA ARG A 163 0.58 12.69 -5.82
C ARG A 163 1.07 12.25 -7.20
N VAL A 164 1.72 11.09 -7.26
CA VAL A 164 2.32 10.55 -8.48
C VAL A 164 1.72 9.25 -8.96
N TYR A 165 1.06 8.46 -8.05
CA TYR A 165 0.28 7.29 -8.44
C TYR A 165 -1.16 7.40 -7.98
N GLU A 166 -2.05 6.78 -8.74
CA GLU A 166 -3.41 6.45 -8.35
C GLU A 166 -3.69 5.00 -8.75
N VAL A 167 -4.21 4.21 -7.82
CA VAL A 167 -4.59 2.83 -8.04
C VAL A 167 -6.03 2.61 -7.58
N GLY A 168 -6.77 1.81 -8.34
CA GLY A 168 -8.12 1.41 -8.00
C GLY A 168 -9.03 1.21 -9.22
N PRO A 169 -9.80 0.10 -9.22
CA PRO A 169 -9.79 -0.95 -8.18
C PRO A 169 -8.46 -1.70 -8.12
N TYR A 170 -8.10 -2.14 -6.92
CA TYR A 170 -6.95 -2.99 -6.64
C TYR A 170 -7.34 -4.01 -5.58
N SER A 171 -7.15 -5.28 -5.83
CA SER A 171 -7.61 -6.33 -4.92
C SER A 171 -6.46 -7.23 -4.47
N LEU A 172 -6.44 -7.50 -3.17
CA LEU A 172 -5.66 -8.55 -2.53
C LEU A 172 -6.58 -9.68 -2.09
N ALA A 173 -6.15 -10.92 -2.28
CA ALA A 173 -6.77 -12.04 -1.61
C ALA A 173 -5.93 -12.45 -0.39
N LEU A 174 -6.59 -12.69 0.73
CA LEU A 174 -6.04 -13.36 1.89
C LEU A 174 -6.66 -14.76 1.91
N VAL A 175 -5.82 -15.80 1.75
CA VAL A 175 -6.26 -17.20 1.66
C VAL A 175 -5.64 -18.03 2.75
N ASP A 176 -6.40 -18.96 3.33
CA ASP A 176 -5.90 -19.98 4.25
C ASP A 176 -5.46 -21.21 3.45
N LYS A 177 -4.19 -21.58 3.55
CA LYS A 177 -3.60 -22.75 2.87
C LYS A 177 -3.47 -23.99 3.75
N GLY A 178 -3.92 -23.85 5.01
CA GLY A 178 -3.97 -24.97 5.95
C GLY A 178 -5.20 -25.84 5.84
#